data_876eca4014eaf1c0c258025d0fdaa658
#
_entry.id   876eca4014eaf1c0c258025d0fdaa658
#
_cell.length_a   1.000
_cell.length_b   1.000
_cell.length_c   1.000
_cell.angle_alpha   90.00
_cell.angle_beta   90.00
_cell.angle_gamma   90.00
#
_symmetry.space_group_name_H-M   'P 1'
#
loop_
_entity.id
_entity.type
_entity.pdbx_description
1 polymer ?
#
loop_
_entity_poly.entity_id
_entity_poly.type
_entity_poly.pdbx_seq_one_letter_code
_entity_poly.pdbx_strand_id
1 'polypeptide(L)'
;MRWLGGVVGLVAVLLTLVNLRRMVGGIRARSLRAHPERAPRESAALWYERMVSRMARLGWRKSPSQTPLDFVEAIQEAALQKKVARFTRAYESARFGESVDDAQSLPGLFRDITAEDTPGKIESRTG
;
A
#
# COMPACT_ATOMS: atom_id res chain seq x y z
N MET A 1 -11.80 34.95 20.87
CA MET A 1 -12.80 34.50 19.91
C MET A 1 -12.38 34.57 18.45
N ARG A 2 -11.48 35.48 18.07
CA ARG A 2 -11.02 35.59 16.67
C ARG A 2 -10.18 34.41 16.21
N TRP A 3 -9.48 33.73 17.08
CA TRP A 3 -8.66 32.58 16.68
C TRP A 3 -9.43 31.25 16.64
N LEU A 4 -10.60 31.17 17.22
CA LEU A 4 -11.48 30.02 17.00
C LEU A 4 -11.94 29.94 15.54
N GLY A 5 -12.27 31.08 14.93
CA GLY A 5 -12.59 31.14 13.50
C GLY A 5 -11.40 30.76 12.62
N GLY A 6 -10.19 31.18 13.00
CA GLY A 6 -8.96 30.83 12.29
C GLY A 6 -8.63 29.34 12.37
N VAL A 7 -8.82 28.74 13.55
CA VAL A 7 -8.58 27.30 13.75
C VAL A 7 -9.59 26.47 12.96
N VAL A 8 -10.87 26.85 13.00
CA VAL A 8 -11.91 26.15 12.23
C VAL A 8 -11.63 26.26 10.73
N GLY A 9 -11.23 27.44 10.26
CA GLY A 9 -10.87 27.63 8.85
C GLY A 9 -9.67 26.78 8.44
N LEU A 10 -8.63 26.70 9.29
CA LEU A 10 -7.46 25.90 9.04
C LEU A 10 -7.81 24.41 8.97
N VAL A 11 -8.61 23.91 9.90
CA VAL A 11 -9.08 22.53 9.90
C VAL A 11 -9.88 22.21 8.64
N ALA A 12 -10.78 23.12 8.23
CA ALA A 12 -11.56 22.96 7.01
C ALA A 12 -10.67 22.87 5.77
N VAL A 13 -9.66 23.73 5.68
CA VAL A 13 -8.69 23.72 4.56
C VAL A 13 -7.90 22.41 4.54
N LEU A 14 -7.43 21.95 5.70
CA LEU A 14 -6.70 20.69 5.81
C LEU A 14 -7.55 19.51 5.40
N LEU A 15 -8.81 19.45 5.84
CA LEU A 15 -9.75 18.38 5.45
C LEU A 15 -10.01 18.40 3.95
N THR A 16 -10.18 19.59 3.37
CA THR A 16 -10.38 19.74 1.93
C THR A 16 -9.16 19.24 1.15
N LEU A 17 -7.96 19.61 1.57
CA LEU A 17 -6.72 19.19 0.94
C LEU A 17 -6.54 17.67 1.02
N VAL A 18 -6.79 17.07 2.18
CA VAL A 18 -6.71 15.62 2.36
C VAL A 18 -7.72 14.91 1.46
N ASN A 19 -8.94 15.43 1.40
CA ASN A 19 -10.00 14.86 0.58
C ASN A 19 -9.68 14.97 -0.91
N LEU A 20 -9.13 16.11 -1.33
CA LEU A 20 -8.71 16.33 -2.71
C LEU A 20 -7.60 15.36 -3.10
N ARG A 21 -6.62 15.15 -2.23
CA ARG A 21 -5.54 14.20 -2.45
C ARG A 21 -6.07 12.77 -2.60
N ARG A 22 -7.07 12.40 -1.81
CA ARG A 22 -7.71 11.08 -1.91
C ARG A 22 -8.43 10.91 -3.24
N MET A 23 -9.15 11.95 -3.69
CA MET A 23 -9.85 11.90 -4.99
C MET A 23 -8.89 11.79 -6.15
N VAL A 24 -7.85 12.63 -6.19
CA VAL A 24 -6.83 12.61 -7.24
C VAL A 24 -6.07 11.29 -7.21
N GLY A 25 -5.71 10.80 -6.03
CA GLY A 25 -5.07 9.50 -5.87
C GLY A 25 -5.91 8.34 -6.36
N GLY A 26 -7.23 8.39 -6.13
CA GLY A 26 -8.16 7.37 -6.61
C GLY A 26 -8.26 7.30 -8.13
N ILE A 27 -8.36 8.44 -8.78
CA ILE A 27 -8.42 8.52 -10.26
C ILE A 27 -7.10 8.06 -10.86
N ARG A 28 -5.99 8.53 -10.31
CA ARG A 28 -4.66 8.16 -10.77
C ARG A 28 -4.39 6.67 -10.57
N ALA A 29 -4.80 6.11 -9.43
CA ALA A 29 -4.66 4.69 -9.13
C ALA A 29 -5.43 3.82 -10.13
N ARG A 30 -6.62 4.23 -10.53
CA ARG A 30 -7.41 3.51 -11.54
C ARG A 30 -6.71 3.49 -12.88
N SER A 31 -6.18 4.63 -13.32
CA SER A 31 -5.48 4.75 -14.58
C SER A 31 -4.20 3.90 -14.61
N LEU A 32 -3.41 3.95 -13.54
CA LEU A 32 -2.16 3.21 -13.45
C LEU A 32 -2.38 1.71 -13.28
N ARG A 33 -3.48 1.30 -12.64
CA ARG A 33 -3.83 -0.12 -12.55
C ARG A 33 -4.24 -0.71 -13.90
N ALA A 34 -4.90 0.10 -14.73
CA ALA A 34 -5.29 -0.33 -16.07
C ALA A 34 -4.08 -0.45 -17.01
N HIS A 35 -3.04 0.38 -16.79
CA HIS A 35 -1.88 0.46 -17.66
C HIS A 35 -0.56 0.53 -16.88
N PRO A 36 -0.20 -0.53 -16.11
CA PRO A 36 1.05 -0.51 -15.34
C PRO A 36 2.30 -0.42 -16.23
N GLU A 37 2.22 -0.91 -17.45
CA GLU A 37 3.32 -0.88 -18.41
C GLU A 37 3.71 0.52 -18.84
N ARG A 38 2.81 1.49 -18.72
CA ARG A 38 3.10 2.88 -19.10
C ARG A 38 3.84 3.66 -18.02
N ALA A 39 3.69 3.26 -16.77
CA ALA A 39 4.30 3.96 -15.64
C ALA A 39 4.61 2.96 -14.52
N PRO A 40 5.60 2.08 -14.72
CA PRO A 40 5.89 1.04 -13.72
C PRO A 40 6.30 1.61 -12.37
N ARG A 41 7.04 2.72 -12.33
CA ARG A 41 7.43 3.39 -11.09
C ARG A 41 6.24 3.87 -10.29
N GLU A 42 5.33 4.58 -10.96
CA GLU A 42 4.15 5.16 -10.31
C GLU A 42 3.17 4.09 -9.88
N SER A 43 2.98 3.08 -10.72
CA SER A 43 2.16 1.93 -10.41
C SER A 43 2.69 1.20 -9.17
N ALA A 44 3.99 0.97 -9.12
CA ALA A 44 4.64 0.32 -7.99
C ALA A 44 4.44 1.09 -6.68
N ALA A 45 4.60 2.41 -6.73
CA ALA A 45 4.41 3.25 -5.55
C ALA A 45 2.98 3.17 -5.01
N LEU A 46 1.99 3.18 -5.89
CA LEU A 46 0.57 3.06 -5.50
C LEU A 46 0.26 1.70 -4.88
N TRP A 47 0.76 0.62 -5.49
CA TRP A 47 0.54 -0.71 -4.95
C TRP A 47 1.25 -0.91 -3.61
N TYR A 48 2.43 -0.32 -3.45
CA TYR A 48 3.15 -0.35 -2.18
C TYR A 48 2.38 0.37 -1.07
N GLU A 49 1.85 1.55 -1.35
CA GLU A 49 1.01 2.28 -0.39
C GLU A 49 -0.21 1.46 0.03
N ARG A 50 -0.82 0.75 -0.89
CA ARG A 50 -1.96 -0.14 -0.62
C ARG A 50 -1.53 -1.30 0.28
N MET A 51 -0.39 -1.88 -0.01
CA MET A 51 0.15 -2.98 0.80
C MET A 51 0.40 -2.50 2.23
N VAL A 52 1.04 -1.35 2.41
CA VAL A 52 1.32 -0.78 3.73
C VAL A 52 0.01 -0.49 4.47
N SER A 53 -1.00 0.06 3.79
CA SER A 53 -2.31 0.31 4.38
C SER A 53 -3.00 -0.98 4.81
N ARG A 54 -2.89 -2.02 4.01
CA ARG A 54 -3.46 -3.33 4.35
C ARG A 54 -2.76 -3.94 5.56
N MET A 55 -1.44 -3.84 5.60
CA MET A 55 -0.65 -4.34 6.73
C MET A 55 -1.00 -3.61 8.02
N ALA A 56 -1.27 -2.31 7.94
CA ALA A 56 -1.70 -1.54 9.10
C ALA A 56 -3.03 -2.07 9.67
N ARG A 57 -3.94 -2.49 8.82
CA ARG A 57 -5.22 -3.10 9.22
C ARG A 57 -5.01 -4.45 9.90
N LEU A 58 -3.96 -5.16 9.51
CA LEU A 58 -3.58 -6.44 10.12
C LEU A 58 -2.78 -6.26 11.42
N GLY A 59 -2.49 -5.03 11.81
CA GLY A 59 -1.74 -4.72 13.02
C GLY A 59 -0.27 -4.39 12.82
N TRP A 60 0.22 -4.44 11.57
CA TRP A 60 1.61 -4.16 11.24
C TRP A 60 1.74 -2.79 10.62
N ARG A 61 2.19 -1.81 11.40
CA ARG A 61 2.30 -0.42 10.95
C ARG A 61 3.74 -0.07 10.60
N LYS A 62 3.90 0.47 9.40
CA LYS A 62 5.19 0.98 8.95
C LYS A 62 5.39 2.41 9.44
N SER A 63 6.52 2.67 10.11
CA SER A 63 6.94 4.02 10.48
C SER A 63 7.48 4.76 9.26
N PRO A 64 7.31 6.10 9.16
CA PRO A 64 7.92 6.88 8.07
C PRO A 64 9.44 6.77 8.01
N SER A 65 10.09 6.49 9.13
CA SER A 65 11.55 6.34 9.19
C SER A 65 12.03 4.94 8.80
N GLN A 66 11.14 3.97 8.69
CA GLN A 66 11.51 2.61 8.27
C GLN A 66 11.64 2.53 6.75
N THR A 67 12.70 1.87 6.29
CA THR A 67 12.81 1.49 4.88
C THR A 67 11.87 0.31 4.59
N PRO A 68 11.58 0.00 3.32
CA PRO A 68 10.81 -1.20 2.99
C PRO A 68 11.40 -2.48 3.58
N LEU A 69 12.71 -2.62 3.57
CA LEU A 69 13.38 -3.78 4.16
C LEU A 69 13.21 -3.84 5.68
N ASP A 70 13.36 -2.70 6.35
CA ASP A 70 13.16 -2.61 7.80
C ASP A 70 11.74 -3.05 8.18
N PHE A 71 10.78 -2.66 7.38
CA PHE A 71 9.39 -3.04 7.60
C PHE A 71 9.18 -4.55 7.47
N VAL A 72 9.77 -5.17 6.45
CA VAL A 72 9.72 -6.63 6.27
C VAL A 72 10.32 -7.34 7.48
N GLU A 73 11.46 -6.89 7.94
CA GLU A 73 12.15 -7.49 9.11
C GLU A 73 11.36 -7.37 10.39
N ALA A 74 10.52 -6.34 10.51
CA ALA A 74 9.69 -6.11 11.69
C ALA A 74 8.47 -7.04 11.76
N ILE A 75 8.08 -7.67 10.64
CA ILE A 75 6.94 -8.59 10.62
C ILE A 75 7.36 -9.91 11.28
N GLN A 76 6.67 -10.28 12.35
CA GLN A 76 7.02 -11.46 13.15
C GLN A 76 6.37 -12.75 12.66
N GLU A 77 5.32 -12.66 11.85
CA GLU A 77 4.67 -13.82 11.27
C GLU A 77 5.41 -14.27 10.02
N ALA A 78 6.02 -15.46 10.06
CA ALA A 78 6.94 -15.92 9.02
C ALA A 78 6.29 -16.03 7.63
N ALA A 79 5.08 -16.57 7.54
CA ALA A 79 4.39 -16.71 6.27
C ALA A 79 4.06 -15.37 5.64
N LEU A 80 3.55 -14.44 6.45
CA LEU A 80 3.23 -13.08 6.00
C LEU A 80 4.51 -12.32 5.63
N GLN A 81 5.56 -12.46 6.41
CA GLN A 81 6.86 -11.84 6.13
C GLN A 81 7.39 -12.23 4.75
N LYS A 82 7.30 -13.50 4.38
CA LYS A 82 7.72 -13.98 3.06
C LYS A 82 6.92 -13.35 1.94
N LYS A 83 5.61 -13.20 2.11
CA LYS A 83 4.75 -12.60 1.11
C LYS A 83 5.04 -11.11 0.94
N VAL A 84 5.21 -10.40 2.04
CA VAL A 84 5.56 -8.98 2.02
C VAL A 84 6.96 -8.79 1.45
N ALA A 85 7.89 -9.69 1.73
CA ALA A 85 9.24 -9.64 1.17
C ALA A 85 9.22 -9.79 -0.36
N ARG A 86 8.41 -10.70 -0.89
CA ARG A 86 8.24 -10.86 -2.35
C ARG A 86 7.65 -9.60 -2.97
N PHE A 87 6.63 -9.05 -2.34
CA PHE A 87 5.99 -7.82 -2.80
C PHE A 87 6.99 -6.67 -2.81
N THR A 88 7.75 -6.52 -1.73
CA THR A 88 8.76 -5.46 -1.60
C THR A 88 9.83 -5.58 -2.67
N ARG A 89 10.27 -6.80 -2.97
CA ARG A 89 11.28 -7.04 -4.01
C ARG A 89 10.76 -6.64 -5.39
N ALA A 90 9.54 -7.03 -5.72
CA ALA A 90 8.91 -6.64 -6.98
C ALA A 90 8.69 -5.12 -7.05
N TYR A 91 8.28 -4.52 -5.94
CA TYR A 91 8.13 -3.07 -5.83
C TYR A 91 9.43 -2.33 -6.12
N GLU A 92 10.53 -2.76 -5.50
CA GLU A 92 11.83 -2.11 -5.69
C GLU A 92 12.32 -2.23 -7.14
N SER A 93 12.16 -3.41 -7.76
CA SER A 93 12.50 -3.61 -9.16
C SER A 93 11.66 -2.74 -10.08
N ALA A 94 10.37 -2.62 -9.84
CA ALA A 94 9.48 -1.81 -10.66
C ALA A 94 9.74 -0.32 -10.49
N ARG A 95 10.00 0.12 -9.24
CA ARG A 95 10.19 1.52 -8.93
C ARG A 95 11.57 2.04 -9.33
N PHE A 96 12.61 1.29 -9.01
CA PHE A 96 13.99 1.74 -9.21
C PHE A 96 14.64 1.15 -10.45
N GLY A 97 14.21 -0.04 -10.87
CA GLY A 97 14.69 -0.70 -12.07
C GLY A 97 13.76 -0.57 -13.28
N GLU A 98 12.64 0.12 -13.14
CA GLU A 98 11.63 0.30 -14.18
C GLU A 98 11.15 -1.01 -14.81
N SER A 99 11.10 -2.08 -14.02
CA SER A 99 10.66 -3.40 -14.48
C SER A 99 9.14 -3.44 -14.66
N VAL A 100 8.70 -3.55 -15.90
CA VAL A 100 7.29 -3.67 -16.25
C VAL A 100 6.72 -5.00 -15.75
N ASP A 101 7.48 -6.08 -15.89
CA ASP A 101 7.04 -7.40 -15.44
C ASP A 101 6.79 -7.44 -13.93
N ASP A 102 7.67 -6.84 -13.15
CA ASP A 102 7.50 -6.75 -11.71
C ASP A 102 6.32 -5.85 -11.33
N ALA A 103 6.14 -4.74 -12.04
CA ALA A 103 4.98 -3.88 -11.84
C ALA A 103 3.67 -4.64 -12.11
N GLN A 104 3.63 -5.45 -13.15
CA GLN A 104 2.46 -6.26 -13.49
C GLN A 104 2.19 -7.38 -12.49
N SER A 105 3.22 -7.84 -11.78
CA SER A 105 3.07 -8.90 -10.78
C SER A 105 2.52 -8.38 -9.43
N LEU A 106 2.63 -7.08 -9.16
CA LEU A 106 2.22 -6.50 -7.87
C LEU A 106 0.76 -6.77 -7.49
N PRO A 107 -0.24 -6.65 -8.40
CA PRO A 107 -1.61 -6.98 -8.04
C PRO A 107 -1.80 -8.41 -7.54
N GLY A 108 -1.14 -9.37 -8.18
CA GLY A 108 -1.19 -10.78 -7.76
C GLY A 108 -0.52 -10.99 -6.40
N LEU A 109 0.63 -10.38 -6.19
CA LEU A 109 1.35 -10.45 -4.91
C LEU A 109 0.54 -9.80 -3.78
N PHE A 110 -0.12 -8.69 -4.07
CA PHE A 110 -1.02 -8.05 -3.12
C PHE A 110 -2.18 -8.97 -2.75
N ARG A 111 -2.73 -9.65 -3.74
CA ARG A 111 -3.82 -10.61 -3.52
C ARG A 111 -3.39 -11.75 -2.61
N ASP A 112 -2.16 -12.25 -2.76
CA ASP A 112 -1.60 -13.28 -1.89
C ASP A 112 -1.53 -12.82 -0.43
N ILE A 113 -1.15 -11.56 -0.21
CA ILE A 113 -1.11 -10.98 1.14
C ILE A 113 -2.53 -10.90 1.72
N THR A 114 -3.49 -10.41 0.94
CA THR A 114 -4.87 -10.25 1.42
C THR A 114 -5.59 -11.57 1.62
N ALA A 115 -5.19 -12.63 0.93
CA ALA A 115 -5.78 -13.95 1.06
C ALA A 115 -5.57 -14.55 2.46
N GLU A 116 -4.50 -14.15 3.15
CA GLU A 116 -4.23 -14.58 4.53
C GLU A 116 -5.28 -14.09 5.54
N ASP A 117 -6.00 -13.05 5.18
CA ASP A 117 -6.96 -12.40 6.07
C ASP A 117 -8.37 -13.00 5.98
N THR A 118 -8.53 -14.13 5.29
CA THR A 118 -9.84 -14.76 5.13
C THR A 118 -9.98 -15.93 6.12
N PRO A 119 -10.75 -15.78 7.21
CA PRO A 119 -10.85 -16.81 8.26
C PRO A 119 -11.37 -18.15 7.76
N GLY A 120 -12.27 -18.13 6.78
CA GLY A 120 -12.86 -19.36 6.23
C GLY A 120 -11.88 -20.30 5.55
N LYS A 121 -10.72 -19.79 5.13
CA LYS A 121 -9.70 -20.61 4.49
C LYS A 121 -8.96 -21.52 5.46
N ILE A 122 -8.85 -21.13 6.69
CA ILE A 122 -8.18 -21.91 7.73
C ILE A 122 -9.05 -23.10 8.13
N GLU A 123 -10.34 -22.88 8.24
CA GLU A 123 -11.30 -23.93 8.58
C GLU A 123 -11.41 -25.00 7.50
N SER A 124 -11.35 -24.62 6.24
CA SER A 124 -11.44 -25.57 5.13
C SER A 124 -10.19 -26.45 5.02
N ARG A 125 -9.09 -26.10 5.63
CA ARG A 125 -7.87 -26.90 5.65
C ARG A 125 -7.84 -27.93 6.77
N THR A 126 -8.56 -27.66 7.84
CA THR A 126 -8.63 -28.55 8.99
C THR A 126 -9.80 -29.51 8.92
N GLY A 127 -10.71 -29.26 8.03
CA GLY A 127 -11.80 -30.17 7.73
C GLY A 127 -11.40 -31.13 6.62
#